data_979ce8cbc2619ee5409a42518479b900
#
_entry.id   979ce8cbc2619ee5409a42518479b900
#
_cell.length_a   1.000
_cell.length_b   1.000
_cell.length_c   1.000
_cell.angle_alpha   90.00
_cell.angle_beta   90.00
_cell.angle_gamma   90.00
#
_symmetry.space_group_name_H-M   'P 1'
#
loop_
_entity.id
_entity.type
_entity.pdbx_description
1 polymer ?
#
loop_
_entity_poly.entity_id
_entity_poly.type
_entity_poly.pdbx_seq_one_letter_code
_entity_poly.pdbx_strand_id
1 'polypeptide(L)'
;MNAFQFIFQYIKRHKVQYTLGIITLFVVDFANIFIPKLTGVITDGLTAHSLDWSGVRLNLFYLFLLGLLLAVGRFFWRYFLFGASRSIEKELRNDMFSHLEKMDVEYYNEHKTGDLMTRFTSDLNAIRMAIGPAVICVFDASVMTLMVMFQMMYYVSVKLTLIAVIPMLFILFGEIYYGKIIRPRFTARQEAVSDLTDYVQESFSGIRVIKAFVREKAQRYHFLKENENTMEKNLSIAKIQSIVIPLLDVIIGFSSLLTLIYGGYLALVGDITLGRFVAFNQYINMLVWPMLACGDSVNMFSQGAASIRRIQEIFKEQPAIADTDKTKDVDDIKGEIDFHHLTFIHRGHSEPTLNDITLHVPAGTTLAIIGRTGNGKSTLVNLLLHLYNTKPGMLFIDGKDINTIPLKTLRENIGYVPQDNFLFSDTLKSNIAFGAENEDMEAIQSATRAACIHENIVQFPDGYETIVGERGVTLSGGQKQRSSIARALMKNAPILILDDALSAVDTDTEEHILTNLKKNREGKTTILIAHRISTIQNADIIMVLEDGTAAEIGNHDSLMAKHGIYYDMFEKQQLEAIHGEAGKALIRQDHPAAKTGKEDA
;
A
#
# COMPACT_ATOMS: atom_id res chain seq x y z
N MET A 1 17.98 -13.35 -10.15
CA MET A 1 17.09 -14.52 -9.87
C MET A 1 15.86 -14.38 -10.75
N ASN A 2 15.49 -15.42 -11.52
CA ASN A 2 14.28 -15.35 -12.35
C ASN A 2 13.04 -15.21 -11.46
N ALA A 3 11.99 -14.50 -11.93
CA ALA A 3 10.76 -14.28 -11.17
C ALA A 3 10.16 -15.58 -10.59
N PHE A 4 10.22 -16.67 -11.38
CA PHE A 4 9.76 -17.98 -10.92
C PHE A 4 10.63 -18.61 -9.83
N GLN A 5 11.95 -18.38 -9.82
CA GLN A 5 12.82 -18.87 -8.75
C GLN A 5 12.55 -18.17 -7.43
N PHE A 6 12.16 -16.89 -7.46
CA PHE A 6 11.79 -16.14 -6.28
C PHE A 6 10.56 -16.74 -5.61
N ILE A 7 9.46 -16.92 -6.35
CA ILE A 7 8.22 -17.45 -5.76
C ILE A 7 8.35 -18.94 -5.41
N PHE A 8 9.20 -19.70 -6.11
CA PHE A 8 9.43 -21.11 -5.84
C PHE A 8 10.01 -21.37 -4.46
N GLN A 9 10.77 -20.42 -3.88
CA GLN A 9 11.28 -20.54 -2.51
C GLN A 9 10.11 -20.57 -1.49
N TYR A 10 9.08 -19.76 -1.71
CA TYR A 10 7.86 -19.76 -0.88
C TYR A 10 7.05 -21.04 -1.10
N ILE A 11 6.85 -21.46 -2.35
CA ILE A 11 6.15 -22.72 -2.67
C ILE A 11 6.84 -23.93 -1.99
N LYS A 12 8.17 -23.96 -1.99
CA LYS A 12 8.95 -25.04 -1.35
C LYS A 12 8.71 -25.13 0.16
N ARG A 13 8.44 -24.03 0.85
CA ARG A 13 8.09 -24.03 2.28
C ARG A 13 6.74 -24.74 2.51
N HIS A 14 5.81 -24.63 1.57
CA HIS A 14 4.47 -25.22 1.62
C HIS A 14 4.32 -26.49 0.78
N LYS A 15 5.42 -27.17 0.45
CA LYS A 15 5.43 -28.37 -0.44
C LYS A 15 4.46 -29.45 -0.01
N VAL A 16 4.29 -29.70 1.28
CA VAL A 16 3.38 -30.74 1.79
C VAL A 16 1.93 -30.43 1.44
N GLN A 17 1.51 -29.17 1.65
CA GLN A 17 0.15 -28.74 1.31
C GLN A 17 -0.11 -28.81 -0.19
N TYR A 18 0.83 -28.36 -1.04
CA TYR A 18 0.71 -28.49 -2.49
C TYR A 18 0.65 -29.95 -2.93
N THR A 19 1.50 -30.81 -2.39
CA THR A 19 1.51 -32.25 -2.75
C THR A 19 0.20 -32.92 -2.34
N LEU A 20 -0.27 -32.71 -1.11
CA LEU A 20 -1.56 -33.24 -0.65
C LEU A 20 -2.74 -32.70 -1.47
N GLY A 21 -2.70 -31.42 -1.79
CA GLY A 21 -3.71 -30.76 -2.62
C GLY A 21 -3.78 -31.35 -4.03
N ILE A 22 -2.64 -31.54 -4.70
CA ILE A 22 -2.56 -32.13 -6.05
C ILE A 22 -2.98 -33.59 -6.01
N ILE A 23 -2.55 -34.38 -5.03
CA ILE A 23 -2.97 -35.80 -4.89
C ILE A 23 -4.47 -35.86 -4.69
N THR A 24 -5.04 -35.04 -3.82
CA THR A 24 -6.48 -35.04 -3.56
C THR A 24 -7.26 -34.60 -4.80
N LEU A 25 -6.76 -33.61 -5.55
CA LEU A 25 -7.36 -33.16 -6.82
C LEU A 25 -7.35 -34.31 -7.84
N PHE A 26 -6.22 -35.01 -7.99
CA PHE A 26 -6.11 -36.17 -8.85
C PHE A 26 -7.11 -37.27 -8.49
N VAL A 27 -7.26 -37.57 -7.19
CA VAL A 27 -8.23 -38.59 -6.72
C VAL A 27 -9.67 -38.14 -7.03
N VAL A 28 -9.98 -36.87 -6.87
CA VAL A 28 -11.31 -36.29 -7.19
C VAL A 28 -11.59 -36.40 -8.69
N ASP A 29 -10.66 -36.04 -9.55
CA ASP A 29 -10.84 -36.08 -11.00
C ASP A 29 -10.95 -37.51 -11.48
N PHE A 30 -10.11 -38.41 -10.94
CA PHE A 30 -10.18 -39.84 -11.22
C PHE A 30 -11.53 -40.44 -10.80
N ALA A 31 -12.02 -40.12 -9.60
CA ALA A 31 -13.33 -40.56 -9.14
C ALA A 31 -14.49 -40.00 -9.99
N ASN A 32 -14.37 -38.74 -10.44
CA ASN A 32 -15.38 -38.10 -11.25
C ASN A 32 -15.64 -38.79 -12.60
N ILE A 33 -14.62 -39.43 -13.18
CA ILE A 33 -14.72 -40.19 -14.44
C ILE A 33 -15.61 -41.43 -14.30
N PHE A 34 -15.76 -41.98 -13.10
CA PHE A 34 -16.60 -43.19 -12.89
C PHE A 34 -18.09 -42.88 -12.88
N ILE A 35 -18.53 -41.64 -12.71
CA ILE A 35 -19.94 -41.25 -12.72
C ILE A 35 -20.61 -41.56 -14.07
N PRO A 36 -20.07 -41.10 -15.23
CA PRO A 36 -20.61 -41.49 -16.54
C PRO A 36 -20.59 -42.99 -16.79
N LYS A 37 -19.54 -43.67 -16.34
CA LYS A 37 -19.43 -45.13 -16.49
C LYS A 37 -20.53 -45.88 -15.74
N LEU A 38 -20.78 -45.52 -14.47
CA LEU A 38 -21.83 -46.15 -13.66
C LEU A 38 -23.23 -45.82 -14.20
N THR A 39 -23.47 -44.60 -14.64
CA THR A 39 -24.77 -44.28 -15.31
C THR A 39 -24.96 -45.10 -16.58
N GLY A 40 -23.89 -45.32 -17.35
CA GLY A 40 -23.91 -46.22 -18.51
C GLY A 40 -24.27 -47.67 -18.13
N VAL A 41 -23.64 -48.23 -17.09
CA VAL A 41 -23.93 -49.58 -16.60
C VAL A 41 -25.38 -49.72 -16.14
N ILE A 42 -25.91 -48.74 -15.44
CA ILE A 42 -27.33 -48.74 -15.04
C ILE A 42 -28.25 -48.70 -16.26
N THR A 43 -27.94 -47.84 -17.25
CA THR A 43 -28.74 -47.75 -18.48
C THR A 43 -28.73 -49.08 -19.23
N ASP A 44 -27.58 -49.71 -19.43
CA ASP A 44 -27.47 -50.98 -20.10
C ASP A 44 -28.23 -52.10 -19.35
N GLY A 45 -28.10 -52.14 -18.05
CA GLY A 45 -28.78 -53.10 -17.23
C GLY A 45 -30.32 -52.97 -17.25
N LEU A 46 -30.82 -51.77 -17.31
CA LEU A 46 -32.27 -51.47 -17.44
C LEU A 46 -32.80 -51.85 -18.82
N THR A 47 -32.07 -51.54 -19.90
CA THR A 47 -32.48 -51.81 -21.27
C THR A 47 -32.41 -53.30 -21.61
N ALA A 48 -31.42 -54.01 -21.10
CA ALA A 48 -31.30 -55.44 -21.30
C ALA A 48 -32.13 -56.28 -20.30
N HIS A 49 -32.92 -55.65 -19.42
CA HIS A 49 -33.65 -56.34 -18.31
C HIS A 49 -32.75 -57.26 -17.47
N SER A 50 -31.45 -56.99 -17.47
CA SER A 50 -30.47 -57.83 -16.77
C SER A 50 -30.19 -57.38 -15.33
N LEU A 51 -30.59 -56.17 -14.96
CA LEU A 51 -30.49 -55.63 -13.61
C LEU A 51 -31.82 -55.75 -12.87
N ASP A 52 -31.78 -56.54 -11.82
CA ASP A 52 -32.85 -56.61 -10.83
C ASP A 52 -32.84 -55.31 -9.96
N TRP A 53 -33.94 -55.03 -9.27
CA TRP A 53 -34.08 -53.88 -8.39
C TRP A 53 -32.98 -53.79 -7.32
N SER A 54 -32.48 -54.94 -6.87
CA SER A 54 -31.31 -55.02 -5.98
C SER A 54 -30.03 -54.49 -6.62
N GLY A 55 -29.78 -54.81 -7.89
CA GLY A 55 -28.64 -54.31 -8.66
C GLY A 55 -28.70 -52.81 -8.95
N VAL A 56 -29.92 -52.29 -9.23
CA VAL A 56 -30.11 -50.86 -9.39
C VAL A 56 -29.80 -50.12 -8.09
N ARG A 57 -30.33 -50.58 -6.94
CA ARG A 57 -30.04 -49.97 -5.62
C ARG A 57 -28.54 -49.98 -5.30
N LEU A 58 -27.82 -51.05 -5.62
CA LEU A 58 -26.38 -51.16 -5.39
C LEU A 58 -25.61 -50.14 -6.22
N ASN A 59 -25.93 -49.96 -7.51
CA ASN A 59 -25.29 -48.97 -8.36
C ASN A 59 -25.62 -47.51 -7.95
N LEU A 60 -26.84 -47.26 -7.51
CA LEU A 60 -27.22 -45.96 -6.92
C LEU A 60 -26.45 -45.69 -5.63
N PHE A 61 -26.24 -46.73 -4.79
CA PHE A 61 -25.42 -46.60 -3.59
C PHE A 61 -23.94 -46.26 -3.95
N TYR A 62 -23.37 -46.89 -5.00
CA TYR A 62 -22.03 -46.51 -5.47
C TYR A 62 -21.97 -45.10 -6.01
N LEU A 63 -22.99 -44.61 -6.74
CA LEU A 63 -23.08 -43.23 -7.17
C LEU A 63 -23.15 -42.28 -5.97
N PHE A 64 -23.92 -42.62 -4.94
CA PHE A 64 -24.00 -41.83 -3.72
C PHE A 64 -22.65 -41.77 -2.99
N LEU A 65 -21.96 -42.92 -2.88
CA LEU A 65 -20.64 -43.03 -2.27
C LEU A 65 -19.59 -42.22 -3.03
N LEU A 66 -19.61 -42.27 -4.38
CA LEU A 66 -18.78 -41.42 -5.23
C LEU A 66 -19.09 -39.93 -5.03
N GLY A 67 -20.37 -39.59 -4.97
CA GLY A 67 -20.78 -38.19 -4.70
C GLY A 67 -20.25 -37.69 -3.35
N LEU A 68 -20.29 -38.52 -2.32
CA LEU A 68 -19.74 -38.22 -1.01
C LEU A 68 -18.19 -38.07 -1.07
N LEU A 69 -17.51 -39.02 -1.75
CA LEU A 69 -16.07 -38.95 -1.95
C LEU A 69 -15.66 -37.65 -2.68
N LEU A 70 -16.39 -37.28 -3.73
CA LEU A 70 -16.17 -36.04 -4.47
C LEU A 70 -16.39 -34.81 -3.59
N ALA A 71 -17.44 -34.78 -2.77
CA ALA A 71 -17.73 -33.67 -1.86
C ALA A 71 -16.59 -33.47 -0.84
N VAL A 72 -16.18 -34.57 -0.18
CA VAL A 72 -15.07 -34.60 0.80
C VAL A 72 -13.74 -34.25 0.11
N GLY A 73 -13.46 -34.85 -1.02
CA GLY A 73 -12.24 -34.57 -1.79
C GLY A 73 -12.15 -33.13 -2.27
N ARG A 74 -13.28 -32.56 -2.76
CA ARG A 74 -13.35 -31.14 -3.15
C ARG A 74 -13.12 -30.18 -1.98
N PHE A 75 -13.52 -30.53 -0.78
CA PHE A 75 -13.18 -29.78 0.42
C PHE A 75 -11.67 -29.81 0.66
N PHE A 76 -11.05 -30.99 0.66
CA PHE A 76 -9.63 -31.14 1.01
C PHE A 76 -8.69 -30.49 -0.01
N TRP A 77 -8.87 -30.65 -1.33
CA TRP A 77 -7.98 -30.01 -2.28
C TRP A 77 -8.10 -28.48 -2.23
N ARG A 78 -9.33 -27.93 -2.00
CA ARG A 78 -9.51 -26.49 -1.79
C ARG A 78 -8.81 -26.02 -0.53
N TYR A 79 -8.97 -26.76 0.56
CA TYR A 79 -8.30 -26.44 1.82
C TYR A 79 -6.77 -26.41 1.67
N PHE A 80 -6.19 -27.41 1.02
CA PHE A 80 -4.74 -27.49 0.85
C PHE A 80 -4.20 -26.46 -0.15
N LEU A 81 -4.71 -26.40 -1.38
CA LEU A 81 -4.17 -25.52 -2.43
C LEU A 81 -4.46 -24.05 -2.18
N PHE A 82 -5.71 -23.72 -1.82
CA PHE A 82 -6.04 -22.32 -1.48
C PHE A 82 -5.42 -21.90 -0.14
N GLY A 83 -5.36 -22.81 0.83
CA GLY A 83 -4.67 -22.56 2.09
C GLY A 83 -3.19 -22.25 1.88
N ALA A 84 -2.49 -23.06 1.08
CA ALA A 84 -1.09 -22.82 0.73
C ALA A 84 -0.88 -21.46 0.04
N SER A 85 -1.69 -21.16 -0.99
CA SER A 85 -1.56 -19.89 -1.73
C SER A 85 -1.82 -18.66 -0.84
N ARG A 86 -2.76 -18.73 0.11
CA ARG A 86 -3.00 -17.66 1.09
C ARG A 86 -1.91 -17.56 2.14
N SER A 87 -1.32 -18.68 2.56
CA SER A 87 -0.17 -18.66 3.47
C SER A 87 1.02 -17.97 2.82
N ILE A 88 1.30 -18.28 1.55
CA ILE A 88 2.36 -17.60 0.78
C ILE A 88 2.07 -16.11 0.61
N GLU A 89 0.82 -15.73 0.32
CA GLU A 89 0.42 -14.32 0.25
C GLU A 89 0.70 -13.58 1.56
N LYS A 90 0.35 -14.21 2.71
CA LYS A 90 0.63 -13.65 4.05
C LYS A 90 2.13 -13.51 4.29
N GLU A 91 2.93 -14.55 4.03
CA GLU A 91 4.38 -14.50 4.22
C GLU A 91 5.01 -13.40 3.36
N LEU A 92 4.67 -13.36 2.08
CA LEU A 92 5.20 -12.36 1.16
C LEU A 92 4.82 -10.94 1.57
N ARG A 93 3.59 -10.73 2.07
CA ARG A 93 3.14 -9.44 2.61
C ARG A 93 3.96 -9.02 3.82
N ASN A 94 4.20 -9.93 4.75
CA ASN A 94 5.00 -9.66 5.95
C ASN A 94 6.46 -9.34 5.58
N ASP A 95 7.05 -10.14 4.67
CA ASP A 95 8.43 -9.94 4.23
C ASP A 95 8.59 -8.59 3.50
N MET A 96 7.60 -8.22 2.65
CA MET A 96 7.56 -6.91 1.98
C MET A 96 7.47 -5.77 2.99
N PHE A 97 6.57 -5.88 3.96
CA PHE A 97 6.40 -4.85 4.99
C PHE A 97 7.69 -4.66 5.78
N SER A 98 8.26 -5.75 6.30
CA SER A 98 9.52 -5.73 7.05
C SER A 98 10.71 -5.22 6.23
N HIS A 99 10.69 -5.43 4.91
CA HIS A 99 11.72 -4.90 4.03
C HIS A 99 11.54 -3.39 3.80
N LEU A 100 10.30 -2.95 3.55
CA LEU A 100 10.00 -1.54 3.35
C LEU A 100 10.25 -0.70 4.61
N GLU A 101 9.94 -1.19 5.81
CA GLU A 101 10.25 -0.47 7.06
C GLU A 101 11.74 -0.15 7.23
N LYS A 102 12.62 -0.88 6.56
CA LYS A 102 14.08 -0.65 6.59
C LYS A 102 14.55 0.36 5.55
N MET A 103 13.69 0.71 4.59
CA MET A 103 14.07 1.67 3.53
C MET A 103 14.21 3.08 4.07
N ASP A 104 15.09 3.84 3.46
CA ASP A 104 15.33 5.24 3.77
C ASP A 104 14.23 6.16 3.24
N VAL A 105 14.25 7.41 3.71
CA VAL A 105 13.28 8.44 3.31
C VAL A 105 13.35 8.75 1.81
N GLU A 106 14.54 8.63 1.21
CA GLU A 106 14.76 8.89 -0.21
C GLU A 106 13.98 7.92 -1.09
N TYR A 107 13.93 6.63 -0.71
CA TYR A 107 13.10 5.63 -1.36
C TYR A 107 11.62 6.04 -1.40
N TYR A 108 11.09 6.56 -0.28
CA TYR A 108 9.69 7.01 -0.19
C TYR A 108 9.41 8.31 -0.94
N ASN A 109 10.42 9.15 -1.13
CA ASN A 109 10.31 10.34 -1.98
C ASN A 109 10.24 9.98 -3.47
N GLU A 110 10.93 8.92 -3.90
CA GLU A 110 10.92 8.42 -5.27
C GLU A 110 9.68 7.54 -5.57
N HIS A 111 9.13 6.85 -4.56
CA HIS A 111 8.03 5.89 -4.71
C HIS A 111 6.75 6.39 -4.04
N LYS A 112 5.72 6.65 -4.84
CA LYS A 112 4.42 7.11 -4.30
C LYS A 112 3.77 6.03 -3.42
N THR A 113 3.22 6.43 -2.28
CA THR A 113 2.51 5.52 -1.35
C THR A 113 1.39 4.71 -2.03
N GLY A 114 0.64 5.33 -2.97
CA GLY A 114 -0.41 4.63 -3.72
C GLY A 114 0.12 3.48 -4.58
N ASP A 115 1.32 3.62 -5.14
CA ASP A 115 1.97 2.58 -5.94
C ASP A 115 2.39 1.40 -5.06
N LEU A 116 2.96 1.68 -3.89
CA LEU A 116 3.29 0.68 -2.89
C LEU A 116 2.03 -0.06 -2.41
N MET A 117 0.93 0.65 -2.14
CA MET A 117 -0.35 0.03 -1.76
C MET A 117 -0.92 -0.88 -2.83
N THR A 118 -0.74 -0.55 -4.12
CA THR A 118 -1.12 -1.43 -5.24
C THR A 118 -0.35 -2.75 -5.20
N ARG A 119 0.94 -2.71 -4.81
CA ARG A 119 1.77 -3.92 -4.65
C ARG A 119 1.30 -4.79 -3.48
N PHE A 120 0.86 -4.19 -2.37
CA PHE A 120 0.29 -4.89 -1.21
C PHE A 120 -1.09 -5.50 -1.45
N THR A 121 -1.83 -5.01 -2.42
CA THR A 121 -3.20 -5.46 -2.72
C THR A 121 -3.30 -6.22 -4.03
N SER A 122 -3.27 -5.52 -5.15
CA SER A 122 -3.50 -6.09 -6.48
C SER A 122 -2.41 -7.06 -6.92
N ASP A 123 -1.13 -6.73 -6.70
CA ASP A 123 -0.03 -7.59 -7.12
C ASP A 123 0.06 -8.87 -6.30
N LEU A 124 -0.09 -8.79 -4.98
CA LEU A 124 -0.16 -9.98 -4.13
C LEU A 124 -1.34 -10.88 -4.49
N ASN A 125 -2.51 -10.28 -4.80
CA ASN A 125 -3.66 -11.03 -5.25
C ASN A 125 -3.40 -11.74 -6.59
N ALA A 126 -2.75 -11.06 -7.56
CA ALA A 126 -2.39 -11.67 -8.85
C ALA A 126 -1.41 -12.84 -8.68
N ILE A 127 -0.44 -12.72 -7.78
CA ILE A 127 0.47 -13.82 -7.43
C ILE A 127 -0.30 -14.98 -6.82
N ARG A 128 -1.17 -14.71 -5.85
CA ARG A 128 -2.01 -15.74 -5.23
C ARG A 128 -2.88 -16.47 -6.25
N MET A 129 -3.46 -15.75 -7.22
CA MET A 129 -4.24 -16.36 -8.29
C MET A 129 -3.38 -17.24 -9.19
N ALA A 130 -2.15 -16.85 -9.48
CA ALA A 130 -1.22 -17.61 -10.30
C ALA A 130 -0.73 -18.89 -9.62
N ILE A 131 -0.46 -18.87 -8.30
CA ILE A 131 0.07 -20.04 -7.57
C ILE A 131 -1.00 -20.95 -6.95
N GLY A 132 -2.25 -20.50 -6.88
CA GLY A 132 -3.40 -21.28 -6.38
C GLY A 132 -4.34 -21.65 -7.51
N PRO A 133 -5.34 -20.83 -7.86
CA PRO A 133 -6.34 -21.13 -8.88
C PRO A 133 -5.76 -21.54 -10.24
N ALA A 134 -4.73 -20.84 -10.74
CA ALA A 134 -4.14 -21.17 -12.03
C ALA A 134 -3.53 -22.58 -12.07
N VAL A 135 -2.95 -23.05 -10.95
CA VAL A 135 -2.42 -24.42 -10.85
C VAL A 135 -3.53 -25.45 -11.03
N ILE A 136 -4.72 -25.20 -10.45
CA ILE A 136 -5.89 -26.07 -10.60
C ILE A 136 -6.37 -26.07 -12.05
N CYS A 137 -6.53 -24.89 -12.65
CA CYS A 137 -6.93 -24.74 -14.05
C CYS A 137 -6.00 -25.49 -15.01
N VAL A 138 -4.67 -25.42 -14.79
CA VAL A 138 -3.70 -26.18 -15.60
C VAL A 138 -3.83 -27.69 -15.37
N PHE A 139 -4.05 -28.10 -14.13
CA PHE A 139 -4.25 -29.51 -13.80
C PHE A 139 -5.50 -30.05 -14.49
N ASP A 140 -6.63 -29.36 -14.38
CA ASP A 140 -7.87 -29.75 -15.02
C ASP A 140 -7.74 -29.73 -16.55
N ALA A 141 -7.14 -28.68 -17.12
CA ALA A 141 -6.94 -28.55 -18.55
C ALA A 141 -6.03 -29.66 -19.13
N SER A 142 -5.09 -30.18 -18.36
CA SER A 142 -4.15 -31.22 -18.81
C SER A 142 -4.55 -32.61 -18.35
N VAL A 143 -4.55 -32.86 -17.03
CA VAL A 143 -4.71 -34.20 -16.47
C VAL A 143 -6.14 -34.73 -16.65
N MET A 144 -7.15 -33.94 -16.23
CA MET A 144 -8.56 -34.30 -16.37
C MET A 144 -8.93 -34.54 -17.85
N THR A 145 -8.51 -33.62 -18.75
CA THR A 145 -8.77 -33.79 -20.20
C THR A 145 -8.18 -35.09 -20.73
N LEU A 146 -6.91 -35.41 -20.43
CA LEU A 146 -6.27 -36.64 -20.86
C LEU A 146 -6.97 -37.88 -20.30
N MET A 147 -7.36 -37.85 -19.04
CA MET A 147 -8.08 -38.96 -18.40
C MET A 147 -9.46 -39.20 -19.01
N VAL A 148 -10.22 -38.11 -19.25
CA VAL A 148 -11.54 -38.22 -19.90
C VAL A 148 -11.41 -38.73 -21.34
N MET A 149 -10.48 -38.17 -22.12
CA MET A 149 -10.22 -38.65 -23.49
C MET A 149 -9.80 -40.11 -23.53
N PHE A 150 -8.91 -40.54 -22.62
CA PHE A 150 -8.53 -41.94 -22.51
C PHE A 150 -9.73 -42.85 -22.22
N GLN A 151 -10.59 -42.44 -21.28
CA GLN A 151 -11.78 -43.18 -20.93
C GLN A 151 -12.81 -43.25 -22.06
N MET A 152 -12.99 -42.15 -22.80
CA MET A 152 -13.86 -42.11 -23.99
C MET A 152 -13.37 -43.08 -25.07
N MET A 153 -12.04 -43.10 -25.35
CA MET A 153 -11.44 -44.00 -26.35
C MET A 153 -11.48 -45.45 -25.93
N TYR A 154 -11.16 -45.74 -24.67
CA TYR A 154 -11.07 -47.13 -24.14
C TYR A 154 -12.43 -47.75 -23.85
N TYR A 155 -13.34 -46.96 -23.22
CA TYR A 155 -14.62 -47.52 -22.76
C TYR A 155 -15.72 -47.50 -23.84
N VAL A 156 -15.68 -46.51 -24.76
CA VAL A 156 -16.75 -46.36 -25.75
C VAL A 156 -16.24 -46.65 -27.16
N SER A 157 -15.56 -45.72 -27.83
CA SER A 157 -15.08 -45.88 -29.20
C SER A 157 -14.04 -44.83 -29.58
N VAL A 158 -12.91 -45.23 -30.13
CA VAL A 158 -11.86 -44.33 -30.63
C VAL A 158 -12.39 -43.45 -31.77
N LYS A 159 -13.15 -44.02 -32.74
CA LYS A 159 -13.69 -43.29 -33.88
C LYS A 159 -14.68 -42.21 -33.45
N LEU A 160 -15.61 -42.56 -32.55
CA LEU A 160 -16.58 -41.62 -32.02
C LEU A 160 -15.91 -40.46 -31.26
N THR A 161 -14.87 -40.76 -30.44
CA THR A 161 -14.09 -39.75 -29.68
C THR A 161 -13.41 -38.80 -30.62
N LEU A 162 -12.75 -39.24 -31.69
CA LEU A 162 -12.09 -38.37 -32.65
C LEU A 162 -13.10 -37.44 -33.35
N ILE A 163 -14.26 -37.95 -33.79
CA ILE A 163 -15.30 -37.18 -34.43
C ILE A 163 -15.87 -36.11 -33.49
N ALA A 164 -16.10 -36.45 -32.21
CA ALA A 164 -16.69 -35.56 -31.23
C ALA A 164 -15.72 -34.46 -30.74
N VAL A 165 -14.41 -34.78 -30.70
CA VAL A 165 -13.39 -33.83 -30.21
C VAL A 165 -12.98 -32.81 -31.26
N ILE A 166 -13.09 -33.13 -32.58
CA ILE A 166 -12.75 -32.19 -33.66
C ILE A 166 -13.43 -30.83 -33.50
N PRO A 167 -14.76 -30.71 -33.31
CA PRO A 167 -15.39 -29.42 -33.07
C PRO A 167 -14.87 -28.70 -31.85
N MET A 168 -14.54 -29.43 -30.80
CA MET A 168 -14.04 -28.85 -29.56
C MET A 168 -12.64 -28.19 -29.69
N LEU A 169 -11.81 -28.66 -30.64
CA LEU A 169 -10.55 -27.99 -30.95
C LEU A 169 -10.77 -26.56 -31.47
N PHE A 170 -11.90 -26.29 -32.10
CA PHE A 170 -12.25 -24.93 -32.52
C PHE A 170 -12.51 -24.00 -31.33
N ILE A 171 -12.92 -24.52 -30.16
CA ILE A 171 -13.03 -23.73 -28.93
C ILE A 171 -11.65 -23.21 -28.56
N LEU A 172 -10.62 -24.08 -28.55
CA LEU A 172 -9.25 -23.70 -28.18
C LEU A 172 -8.67 -22.63 -29.12
N PHE A 173 -8.84 -22.80 -30.44
CA PHE A 173 -8.40 -21.80 -31.43
C PHE A 173 -9.24 -20.52 -31.34
N GLY A 174 -10.53 -20.66 -31.09
CA GLY A 174 -11.47 -19.54 -30.89
C GLY A 174 -11.08 -18.68 -29.70
N GLU A 175 -10.72 -19.28 -28.57
CA GLU A 175 -10.25 -18.59 -27.37
C GLU A 175 -8.96 -17.78 -27.62
N ILE A 176 -8.00 -18.34 -28.36
CA ILE A 176 -6.77 -17.62 -28.71
C ILE A 176 -7.09 -16.40 -29.61
N TYR A 177 -7.99 -16.56 -30.56
CA TYR A 177 -8.41 -15.48 -31.47
C TYR A 177 -9.24 -14.42 -30.73
N TYR A 178 -10.19 -14.85 -29.91
CA TYR A 178 -10.99 -13.99 -29.05
C TYR A 178 -10.09 -13.16 -28.12
N GLY A 179 -9.07 -13.76 -27.49
CA GLY A 179 -8.13 -13.04 -26.66
C GLY A 179 -7.41 -11.90 -27.37
N LYS A 180 -7.05 -12.06 -28.65
CA LYS A 180 -6.44 -11.00 -29.47
C LYS A 180 -7.40 -9.83 -29.73
N ILE A 181 -8.68 -10.10 -29.92
CA ILE A 181 -9.70 -9.10 -30.19
C ILE A 181 -10.15 -8.36 -28.93
N ILE A 182 -10.27 -9.07 -27.81
CA ILE A 182 -10.84 -8.52 -26.59
C ILE A 182 -9.82 -7.69 -25.78
N ARG A 183 -8.52 -8.06 -25.80
CA ARG A 183 -7.47 -7.35 -25.04
C ARG A 183 -7.43 -5.84 -25.29
N PRO A 184 -7.35 -5.33 -26.54
CA PRO A 184 -7.30 -3.88 -26.77
C PRO A 184 -8.58 -3.16 -26.29
N ARG A 185 -9.73 -3.83 -26.34
CA ARG A 185 -10.99 -3.27 -25.83
C ARG A 185 -11.03 -3.22 -24.31
N PHE A 186 -10.48 -4.24 -23.66
CA PHE A 186 -10.30 -4.24 -22.21
C PHE A 186 -9.39 -3.10 -21.75
N THR A 187 -8.28 -2.85 -22.47
CA THR A 187 -7.39 -1.72 -22.19
C THR A 187 -8.12 -0.40 -22.34
N ALA A 188 -8.81 -0.18 -23.48
CA ALA A 188 -9.57 1.05 -23.71
C ALA A 188 -10.71 1.27 -22.70
N ARG A 189 -11.36 0.19 -22.24
CA ARG A 189 -12.33 0.27 -21.13
C ARG A 189 -11.64 0.67 -19.83
N GLN A 190 -10.49 0.06 -19.52
CA GLN A 190 -9.75 0.35 -18.28
C GLN A 190 -9.29 1.81 -18.22
N GLU A 191 -8.82 2.35 -19.34
CA GLU A 191 -8.47 3.76 -19.48
C GLU A 191 -9.70 4.64 -19.22
N ALA A 192 -10.83 4.38 -19.88
CA ALA A 192 -12.06 5.16 -19.67
C ALA A 192 -12.59 5.09 -18.23
N VAL A 193 -12.46 3.94 -17.56
CA VAL A 193 -12.84 3.81 -16.14
C VAL A 193 -11.87 4.57 -15.24
N SER A 194 -10.57 4.60 -15.57
CA SER A 194 -9.57 5.39 -14.86
C SER A 194 -9.88 6.88 -14.95
N ASP A 195 -10.09 7.40 -16.18
CA ASP A 195 -10.40 8.80 -16.44
C ASP A 195 -11.66 9.25 -15.67
N LEU A 196 -12.71 8.41 -15.69
CA LEU A 196 -13.93 8.67 -14.92
C LEU A 196 -13.68 8.69 -13.41
N THR A 197 -12.87 7.76 -12.92
CA THR A 197 -12.55 7.68 -11.48
C THR A 197 -11.72 8.87 -11.03
N ASP A 198 -10.71 9.26 -11.81
CA ASP A 198 -9.86 10.41 -11.55
C ASP A 198 -10.69 11.70 -11.53
N TYR A 199 -11.60 11.86 -12.49
CA TYR A 199 -12.53 12.98 -12.54
C TYR A 199 -13.44 13.06 -11.29
N VAL A 200 -13.99 11.93 -10.86
CA VAL A 200 -14.83 11.85 -9.66
C VAL A 200 -14.02 12.19 -8.40
N GLN A 201 -12.80 11.65 -8.29
CA GLN A 201 -11.91 11.92 -7.17
C GLN A 201 -11.54 13.41 -7.09
N GLU A 202 -11.19 14.03 -8.22
CA GLU A 202 -10.90 15.46 -8.30
C GLU A 202 -12.12 16.31 -7.92
N SER A 203 -13.32 15.94 -8.42
CA SER A 203 -14.57 16.64 -8.11
C SER A 203 -14.90 16.58 -6.62
N PHE A 204 -14.73 15.43 -5.96
CA PHE A 204 -14.97 15.30 -4.52
C PHE A 204 -13.90 15.98 -3.67
N SER A 205 -12.63 15.92 -4.08
CA SER A 205 -11.55 16.63 -3.40
C SER A 205 -11.73 18.15 -3.49
N GLY A 206 -12.20 18.63 -4.66
CA GLY A 206 -12.49 20.04 -4.92
C GLY A 206 -13.92 20.49 -4.58
N ILE A 207 -14.71 19.71 -3.84
CA ILE A 207 -16.16 19.98 -3.65
C ILE A 207 -16.44 21.37 -3.07
N ARG A 208 -15.58 21.86 -2.16
CA ARG A 208 -15.71 23.19 -1.58
C ARG A 208 -15.59 24.29 -2.62
N VAL A 209 -14.69 24.13 -3.59
CA VAL A 209 -14.50 25.06 -4.70
C VAL A 209 -15.70 25.03 -5.65
N ILE A 210 -16.15 23.82 -6.01
CA ILE A 210 -17.34 23.62 -6.85
C ILE A 210 -18.56 24.31 -6.24
N LYS A 211 -18.76 24.13 -4.92
CA LYS A 211 -19.85 24.76 -4.17
C LYS A 211 -19.70 26.27 -4.09
N ALA A 212 -18.50 26.78 -3.78
CA ALA A 212 -18.24 28.22 -3.68
C ALA A 212 -18.48 28.96 -4.99
N PHE A 213 -18.18 28.32 -6.13
CA PHE A 213 -18.35 28.91 -7.47
C PHE A 213 -19.64 28.49 -8.18
N VAL A 214 -20.53 27.73 -7.52
CA VAL A 214 -21.84 27.28 -8.07
C VAL A 214 -21.67 26.55 -9.41
N ARG A 215 -20.68 25.65 -9.51
CA ARG A 215 -20.32 24.96 -10.76
C ARG A 215 -20.87 23.53 -10.87
N GLU A 216 -21.83 23.11 -10.05
CA GLU A 216 -22.36 21.74 -10.03
C GLU A 216 -22.94 21.30 -11.38
N LYS A 217 -23.62 22.22 -12.10
CA LYS A 217 -24.20 21.90 -13.42
C LYS A 217 -23.12 21.59 -14.46
N ALA A 218 -22.02 22.36 -14.45
CA ALA A 218 -20.90 22.14 -15.37
C ALA A 218 -20.18 20.82 -15.06
N GLN A 219 -19.93 20.55 -13.78
CA GLN A 219 -19.32 19.30 -13.33
C GLN A 219 -20.18 18.08 -13.70
N ARG A 220 -21.50 18.19 -13.49
CA ARG A 220 -22.43 17.12 -13.89
C ARG A 220 -22.38 16.85 -15.40
N TYR A 221 -22.28 17.89 -16.24
CA TYR A 221 -22.20 17.73 -17.69
C TYR A 221 -20.92 16.98 -18.10
N HIS A 222 -19.77 17.33 -17.52
CA HIS A 222 -18.52 16.63 -17.78
C HIS A 222 -18.58 15.16 -17.31
N PHE A 223 -19.10 14.93 -16.10
CA PHE A 223 -19.29 13.57 -15.58
C PHE A 223 -20.15 12.72 -16.52
N LEU A 224 -21.27 13.26 -17.04
CA LEU A 224 -22.13 12.52 -17.97
C LEU A 224 -21.39 12.14 -19.24
N LYS A 225 -20.52 13.02 -19.76
CA LYS A 225 -19.72 12.76 -20.95
C LYS A 225 -18.70 11.62 -20.72
N GLU A 226 -17.96 11.64 -19.62
CA GLU A 226 -17.00 10.58 -19.28
C GLU A 226 -17.71 9.26 -18.97
N ASN A 227 -18.88 9.32 -18.32
CA ASN A 227 -19.69 8.14 -18.05
C ASN A 227 -20.25 7.52 -19.34
N GLU A 228 -20.65 8.33 -20.33
CA GLU A 228 -21.10 7.88 -21.64
C GLU A 228 -19.95 7.20 -22.41
N ASN A 229 -18.75 7.79 -22.42
CA ASN A 229 -17.56 7.16 -23.00
C ASN A 229 -17.27 5.80 -22.34
N THR A 230 -17.33 5.72 -21.03
CA THR A 230 -17.15 4.46 -20.28
C THR A 230 -18.21 3.44 -20.66
N MET A 231 -19.46 3.85 -20.80
CA MET A 231 -20.55 2.99 -21.26
C MET A 231 -20.30 2.46 -22.68
N GLU A 232 -19.88 3.31 -23.63
CA GLU A 232 -19.57 2.89 -25.01
C GLU A 232 -18.45 1.83 -25.05
N LYS A 233 -17.37 2.00 -24.24
CA LYS A 233 -16.29 1.01 -24.15
C LYS A 233 -16.80 -0.31 -23.55
N ASN A 234 -17.64 -0.27 -22.53
CA ASN A 234 -18.28 -1.46 -21.96
C ASN A 234 -19.19 -2.16 -22.99
N LEU A 235 -20.00 -1.40 -23.72
CA LEU A 235 -20.84 -1.95 -24.79
C LEU A 235 -20.02 -2.58 -25.92
N SER A 236 -18.85 -2.03 -26.24
CA SER A 236 -17.94 -2.62 -27.25
C SER A 236 -17.46 -4.02 -26.81
N ILE A 237 -17.21 -4.24 -25.54
CA ILE A 237 -16.87 -5.57 -24.98
C ILE A 237 -18.10 -6.47 -25.00
N ALA A 238 -19.24 -5.97 -24.48
CA ALA A 238 -20.49 -6.73 -24.39
C ALA A 238 -20.95 -7.23 -25.77
N LYS A 239 -20.85 -6.42 -26.84
CA LYS A 239 -21.18 -6.80 -28.23
C LYS A 239 -20.38 -8.02 -28.69
N ILE A 240 -19.08 -8.08 -28.38
CA ILE A 240 -18.25 -9.23 -28.77
C ILE A 240 -18.60 -10.46 -27.91
N GLN A 241 -18.77 -10.29 -26.60
CA GLN A 241 -19.17 -11.39 -25.74
C GLN A 241 -20.52 -11.98 -26.14
N SER A 242 -21.47 -11.13 -26.52
CA SER A 242 -22.78 -11.55 -27.00
C SER A 242 -22.75 -12.38 -28.30
N ILE A 243 -21.65 -12.32 -29.06
CA ILE A 243 -21.44 -13.16 -30.23
C ILE A 243 -20.65 -14.41 -29.90
N VAL A 244 -19.56 -14.25 -29.12
CA VAL A 244 -18.61 -15.34 -28.84
C VAL A 244 -19.24 -16.41 -27.95
N ILE A 245 -19.96 -16.01 -26.88
CA ILE A 245 -20.56 -16.99 -25.96
C ILE A 245 -21.56 -17.90 -26.66
N PRO A 246 -22.56 -17.39 -27.41
CA PRO A 246 -23.45 -18.27 -28.18
C PRO A 246 -22.72 -19.09 -29.26
N LEU A 247 -21.64 -18.56 -29.85
CA LEU A 247 -20.86 -19.33 -30.82
C LEU A 247 -20.18 -20.56 -30.14
N LEU A 248 -19.68 -20.40 -28.94
CA LEU A 248 -19.13 -21.52 -28.14
C LEU A 248 -20.24 -22.55 -27.87
N ASP A 249 -21.43 -22.09 -27.46
CA ASP A 249 -22.58 -22.99 -27.23
C ASP A 249 -22.98 -23.75 -28.50
N VAL A 250 -22.94 -23.09 -29.68
CA VAL A 250 -23.16 -23.75 -30.95
C VAL A 250 -22.13 -24.81 -31.26
N ILE A 251 -20.85 -24.57 -30.98
CA ILE A 251 -19.76 -25.54 -31.18
C ILE A 251 -19.95 -26.76 -30.27
N ILE A 252 -20.29 -26.51 -28.99
CA ILE A 252 -20.58 -27.58 -28.02
C ILE A 252 -21.83 -28.38 -28.48
N GLY A 253 -22.88 -27.67 -28.87
CA GLY A 253 -24.10 -28.27 -29.41
C GLY A 253 -23.85 -29.10 -30.66
N PHE A 254 -22.99 -28.61 -31.57
CA PHE A 254 -22.59 -29.35 -32.76
C PHE A 254 -21.81 -30.62 -32.45
N SER A 255 -20.89 -30.59 -31.48
CA SER A 255 -20.21 -31.79 -30.97
C SER A 255 -21.21 -32.80 -30.38
N SER A 256 -22.20 -32.31 -29.63
CA SER A 256 -23.27 -33.15 -29.07
C SER A 256 -24.17 -33.71 -30.17
N LEU A 257 -24.47 -32.94 -31.20
CA LEU A 257 -25.27 -33.39 -32.36
C LEU A 257 -24.52 -34.49 -33.16
N LEU A 258 -23.22 -34.31 -33.44
CA LEU A 258 -22.39 -35.31 -34.10
C LEU A 258 -22.34 -36.60 -33.27
N THR A 259 -22.24 -36.47 -31.96
CA THR A 259 -22.30 -37.60 -31.06
C THR A 259 -23.65 -38.32 -31.08
N LEU A 260 -24.75 -37.56 -31.13
CA LEU A 260 -26.09 -38.11 -31.19
C LEU A 260 -26.30 -38.88 -32.51
N ILE A 261 -25.89 -38.29 -33.64
CA ILE A 261 -26.05 -38.90 -34.96
C ILE A 261 -25.15 -40.13 -35.11
N TYR A 262 -23.84 -39.99 -34.95
CA TYR A 262 -22.90 -41.09 -35.20
C TYR A 262 -22.88 -42.10 -34.05
N GLY A 263 -22.92 -41.65 -32.79
CA GLY A 263 -23.02 -42.52 -31.64
C GLY A 263 -24.34 -43.27 -31.56
N GLY A 264 -25.45 -42.59 -31.92
CA GLY A 264 -26.77 -43.23 -32.10
C GLY A 264 -26.77 -44.29 -33.19
N TYR A 265 -26.15 -44.01 -34.34
CA TYR A 265 -25.95 -44.99 -35.40
C TYR A 265 -25.16 -46.24 -34.88
N LEU A 266 -24.04 -46.03 -34.20
CA LEU A 266 -23.26 -47.12 -33.62
C LEU A 266 -24.05 -47.94 -32.59
N ALA A 267 -24.92 -47.27 -31.82
CA ALA A 267 -25.80 -47.95 -30.88
C ALA A 267 -26.88 -48.78 -31.55
N LEU A 268 -27.45 -48.31 -32.67
CA LEU A 268 -28.45 -49.04 -33.47
C LEU A 268 -27.87 -50.23 -34.19
N VAL A 269 -26.62 -50.14 -34.67
CA VAL A 269 -25.93 -51.24 -35.36
C VAL A 269 -25.39 -52.28 -34.33
N GLY A 270 -25.35 -51.92 -33.05
CA GLY A 270 -24.89 -52.77 -31.96
C GLY A 270 -23.38 -52.75 -31.69
N ASP A 271 -22.63 -51.79 -32.28
CA ASP A 271 -21.22 -51.60 -32.06
C ASP A 271 -20.91 -51.03 -30.65
N ILE A 272 -21.85 -50.24 -30.11
CA ILE A 272 -21.83 -49.76 -28.74
C ILE A 272 -23.16 -49.98 -28.05
N THR A 273 -23.16 -50.12 -26.74
CA THR A 273 -24.41 -50.21 -25.96
C THR A 273 -25.03 -48.86 -25.74
N LEU A 274 -26.34 -48.82 -25.44
CA LEU A 274 -27.06 -47.55 -25.14
C LEU A 274 -26.46 -46.88 -23.90
N GLY A 275 -26.05 -47.64 -22.91
CA GLY A 275 -25.39 -47.11 -21.72
C GLY A 275 -24.03 -46.48 -22.02
N ARG A 276 -23.22 -47.08 -22.92
CA ARG A 276 -21.97 -46.46 -23.37
C ARG A 276 -22.19 -45.17 -24.11
N PHE A 277 -23.26 -45.09 -24.91
CA PHE A 277 -23.67 -43.86 -25.61
C PHE A 277 -24.04 -42.75 -24.62
N VAL A 278 -24.83 -43.07 -23.58
CA VAL A 278 -25.20 -42.12 -22.52
C VAL A 278 -23.98 -41.64 -21.74
N ALA A 279 -23.07 -42.57 -21.39
CA ALA A 279 -21.81 -42.24 -20.73
C ALA A 279 -20.94 -41.31 -21.57
N PHE A 280 -20.86 -41.57 -22.89
CA PHE A 280 -20.08 -40.76 -23.82
C PHE A 280 -20.55 -39.30 -23.85
N ASN A 281 -21.86 -39.07 -23.88
CA ASN A 281 -22.44 -37.70 -23.87
C ASN A 281 -22.09 -36.94 -22.58
N GLN A 282 -22.04 -37.64 -21.44
CA GLN A 282 -21.59 -37.06 -20.18
C GLN A 282 -20.09 -36.71 -20.22
N TYR A 283 -19.24 -37.57 -20.81
CA TYR A 283 -17.81 -37.29 -20.96
C TYR A 283 -17.53 -36.08 -21.83
N ILE A 284 -18.30 -35.83 -22.92
CA ILE A 284 -18.18 -34.63 -23.73
C ILE A 284 -18.43 -33.39 -22.88
N ASN A 285 -19.48 -33.36 -22.08
CA ASN A 285 -19.80 -32.24 -21.20
C ASN A 285 -18.68 -32.01 -20.15
N MET A 286 -17.99 -33.04 -19.70
CA MET A 286 -16.86 -32.89 -18.79
C MET A 286 -15.63 -32.24 -19.43
N LEU A 287 -15.47 -32.28 -20.77
CA LEU A 287 -14.35 -31.65 -21.49
C LEU A 287 -14.52 -30.14 -21.67
N VAL A 288 -15.74 -29.60 -21.56
CA VAL A 288 -16.03 -28.17 -21.82
C VAL A 288 -15.26 -27.27 -20.86
N TRP A 289 -15.38 -27.52 -19.57
CA TRP A 289 -14.73 -26.69 -18.54
C TRP A 289 -13.20 -26.65 -18.66
N PRO A 290 -12.47 -27.78 -18.79
CA PRO A 290 -11.02 -27.77 -18.95
C PRO A 290 -10.54 -26.98 -20.16
N MET A 291 -11.28 -26.99 -21.27
CA MET A 291 -10.93 -26.23 -22.47
C MET A 291 -11.03 -24.73 -22.25
N LEU A 292 -12.07 -24.25 -21.57
CA LEU A 292 -12.23 -22.83 -21.20
C LEU A 292 -11.18 -22.41 -20.17
N ALA A 293 -10.90 -23.27 -19.18
CA ALA A 293 -9.91 -22.99 -18.12
C ALA A 293 -8.47 -22.82 -18.65
N CYS A 294 -8.16 -23.38 -19.83
CA CYS A 294 -6.86 -23.21 -20.46
C CYS A 294 -6.55 -21.73 -20.78
N GLY A 295 -7.53 -20.98 -21.31
CA GLY A 295 -7.39 -19.56 -21.58
C GLY A 295 -7.19 -18.71 -20.32
N ASP A 296 -7.98 -18.97 -19.31
CA ASP A 296 -7.91 -18.26 -18.02
C ASP A 296 -6.58 -18.49 -17.30
N SER A 297 -6.06 -19.71 -17.34
CA SER A 297 -4.79 -20.04 -16.69
C SER A 297 -3.61 -19.27 -17.28
N VAL A 298 -3.56 -19.09 -18.61
CA VAL A 298 -2.52 -18.29 -19.27
C VAL A 298 -2.56 -16.83 -18.82
N ASN A 299 -3.75 -16.26 -18.68
CA ASN A 299 -3.94 -14.90 -18.19
C ASN A 299 -3.49 -14.75 -16.73
N MET A 300 -3.89 -15.68 -15.86
CA MET A 300 -3.49 -15.66 -14.44
C MET A 300 -1.97 -15.80 -14.28
N PHE A 301 -1.31 -16.68 -15.03
CA PHE A 301 0.15 -16.80 -14.98
C PHE A 301 0.86 -15.57 -15.53
N SER A 302 0.36 -14.97 -16.60
CA SER A 302 0.95 -13.75 -17.19
C SER A 302 0.87 -12.58 -16.22
N GLN A 303 -0.28 -12.37 -15.58
CA GLN A 303 -0.47 -11.34 -14.55
C GLN A 303 0.39 -11.62 -13.33
N GLY A 304 0.38 -12.85 -12.83
CA GLY A 304 1.22 -13.26 -11.71
C GLY A 304 2.71 -13.06 -11.97
N ALA A 305 3.20 -13.43 -13.15
CA ALA A 305 4.60 -13.24 -13.52
C ALA A 305 5.00 -11.75 -13.57
N ALA A 306 4.14 -10.88 -14.07
CA ALA A 306 4.36 -9.43 -14.07
C ALA A 306 4.40 -8.88 -12.63
N SER A 307 3.46 -9.29 -11.79
CA SER A 307 3.38 -8.88 -10.38
C SER A 307 4.57 -9.39 -9.54
N ILE A 308 5.03 -10.63 -9.79
CA ILE A 308 6.25 -11.16 -9.15
C ILE A 308 7.46 -10.28 -9.48
N ARG A 309 7.61 -9.83 -10.73
CA ARG A 309 8.72 -8.94 -11.12
C ARG A 309 8.69 -7.63 -10.37
N ARG A 310 7.52 -6.98 -10.29
CA ARG A 310 7.35 -5.71 -9.56
C ARG A 310 7.63 -5.85 -8.06
N ILE A 311 7.18 -6.93 -7.43
CA ILE A 311 7.50 -7.21 -6.01
C ILE A 311 8.99 -7.53 -5.84
N GLN A 312 9.59 -8.27 -6.79
CA GLN A 312 11.00 -8.58 -6.74
C GLN A 312 11.89 -7.33 -6.86
N GLU A 313 11.44 -6.29 -7.56
CA GLU A 313 12.13 -5.00 -7.63
C GLU A 313 12.26 -4.37 -6.25
N ILE A 314 11.19 -4.41 -5.42
CA ILE A 314 11.26 -3.93 -4.02
C ILE A 314 12.39 -4.63 -3.26
N PHE A 315 12.47 -5.96 -3.34
CA PHE A 315 13.48 -6.73 -2.61
C PHE A 315 14.91 -6.59 -3.16
N LYS A 316 15.08 -6.05 -4.37
CA LYS A 316 16.41 -5.74 -4.92
C LYS A 316 16.98 -4.45 -4.39
N GLU A 317 16.11 -3.49 -4.08
CA GLU A 317 16.52 -2.25 -3.44
C GLU A 317 17.03 -2.56 -2.04
N GLN A 318 18.16 -1.99 -1.70
CA GLN A 318 18.75 -2.12 -0.36
C GLN A 318 18.70 -0.76 0.32
N PRO A 319 18.44 -0.70 1.63
CA PRO A 319 18.46 0.55 2.35
C PRO A 319 19.84 1.20 2.22
N ALA A 320 19.86 2.45 1.77
CA ALA A 320 21.10 3.21 1.65
C ALA A 320 21.68 3.57 3.02
N ILE A 321 20.82 3.59 4.06
CA ILE A 321 21.18 3.90 5.44
C ILE A 321 20.92 2.66 6.29
N ALA A 322 21.99 2.05 6.75
CA ALA A 322 21.95 0.86 7.62
C ALA A 322 23.20 0.81 8.51
N ASP A 323 23.06 0.18 9.66
CA ASP A 323 24.22 -0.12 10.49
C ASP A 323 25.18 -1.06 9.74
N THR A 324 26.46 -0.76 9.80
CA THR A 324 27.53 -1.49 9.12
C THR A 324 28.51 -2.04 10.14
N ASP A 325 29.46 -2.87 9.69
CA ASP A 325 30.56 -3.37 10.55
C ASP A 325 31.44 -2.25 11.17
N LYS A 326 31.31 -1.03 10.66
CA LYS A 326 31.99 0.16 11.18
C LYS A 326 31.23 0.84 12.32
N THR A 327 29.95 0.51 12.49
CA THR A 327 29.10 1.04 13.55
C THR A 327 29.55 0.44 14.88
N LYS A 328 29.82 1.28 15.86
CA LYS A 328 30.25 0.88 17.21
C LYS A 328 29.26 1.41 18.22
N ASP A 329 28.94 0.61 19.23
CA ASP A 329 28.15 1.08 20.35
C ASP A 329 28.81 2.32 20.99
N VAL A 330 27.95 3.28 21.29
CA VAL A 330 28.32 4.57 21.84
C VAL A 330 27.66 4.64 23.21
N ASP A 331 28.47 4.83 24.24
CA ASP A 331 27.97 5.21 25.55
C ASP A 331 27.26 6.58 25.45
N ASP A 332 26.65 7.04 26.49
CA ASP A 332 25.81 8.24 26.59
C ASP A 332 26.17 9.39 25.65
N ILE A 333 25.20 9.80 24.83
CA ILE A 333 25.30 10.99 23.98
C ILE A 333 24.99 12.23 24.82
N LYS A 334 25.95 13.18 24.83
CA LYS A 334 25.82 14.47 25.55
C LYS A 334 25.19 15.57 24.70
N GLY A 335 25.37 15.47 23.39
CA GLY A 335 24.74 16.37 22.41
C GLY A 335 25.62 17.51 21.93
N GLU A 336 26.95 17.36 21.93
CA GLU A 336 27.87 18.22 21.19
C GLU A 336 27.76 17.88 19.69
N ILE A 337 27.72 18.89 18.82
CA ILE A 337 27.53 18.70 17.37
C ILE A 337 28.57 19.51 16.62
N ASP A 338 29.29 18.85 15.71
CA ASP A 338 30.30 19.47 14.86
C ASP A 338 30.02 19.27 13.38
N PHE A 339 29.90 20.35 12.66
CA PHE A 339 29.83 20.37 11.20
C PHE A 339 31.20 20.78 10.64
N HIS A 340 31.84 19.93 9.86
CA HIS A 340 33.13 20.15 9.25
C HIS A 340 33.00 20.18 7.73
N HIS A 341 33.02 21.38 7.15
CA HIS A 341 32.92 21.55 5.69
C HIS A 341 31.77 20.74 5.06
N LEU A 342 30.61 20.70 5.78
CA LEU A 342 29.46 19.89 5.40
C LEU A 342 28.90 20.36 4.07
N THR A 343 29.02 19.50 3.06
CA THR A 343 28.44 19.72 1.73
C THR A 343 27.54 18.54 1.38
N PHE A 344 26.30 18.83 1.00
CA PHE A 344 25.30 17.81 0.71
C PHE A 344 24.54 18.10 -0.59
N ILE A 345 24.36 17.05 -1.40
CA ILE A 345 23.63 17.09 -2.67
C ILE A 345 22.56 15.99 -2.62
N HIS A 346 21.30 16.35 -2.81
CA HIS A 346 20.24 15.35 -2.96
C HIS A 346 20.42 14.52 -4.23
N ARG A 347 20.06 13.26 -4.17
CA ARG A 347 20.10 12.35 -5.32
C ARG A 347 19.31 12.93 -6.50
N GLY A 348 19.89 12.91 -7.69
CA GLY A 348 19.26 13.47 -8.88
C GLY A 348 19.40 14.99 -9.06
N HIS A 349 20.03 15.71 -8.11
CA HIS A 349 20.37 17.10 -8.24
C HIS A 349 21.84 17.30 -8.61
N SER A 350 22.15 18.36 -9.35
CA SER A 350 23.53 18.71 -9.75
C SER A 350 24.19 19.71 -8.81
N GLU A 351 23.37 20.52 -8.10
CA GLU A 351 23.86 21.58 -7.24
C GLU A 351 23.74 21.18 -5.76
N PRO A 352 24.68 21.63 -4.90
CA PRO A 352 24.63 21.34 -3.48
C PRO A 352 23.47 22.11 -2.82
N THR A 353 22.68 21.37 -2.01
CA THR A 353 21.65 21.98 -1.15
C THR A 353 22.28 22.61 0.09
N LEU A 354 23.38 22.03 0.58
CA LEU A 354 24.23 22.59 1.64
C LEU A 354 25.66 22.60 1.13
N ASN A 355 26.35 23.72 1.35
CA ASN A 355 27.68 23.93 0.82
C ASN A 355 28.61 24.53 1.87
N ASP A 356 29.65 23.77 2.22
CA ASP A 356 30.76 24.19 3.10
C ASP A 356 30.32 24.74 4.49
N ILE A 357 29.39 24.08 5.13
CA ILE A 357 28.94 24.48 6.48
C ILE A 357 29.96 23.99 7.51
N THR A 358 30.52 24.95 8.26
CA THR A 358 31.42 24.68 9.40
C THR A 358 30.88 25.39 10.63
N LEU A 359 30.51 24.62 11.67
CA LEU A 359 29.94 25.10 12.91
C LEU A 359 30.18 24.11 14.04
N HIS A 360 30.59 24.61 15.19
CA HIS A 360 30.67 23.87 16.44
C HIS A 360 29.51 24.28 17.37
N VAL A 361 28.75 23.32 17.87
CA VAL A 361 27.63 23.53 18.80
C VAL A 361 27.95 22.78 20.09
N PRO A 362 28.33 23.46 21.16
CA PRO A 362 28.62 22.83 22.46
C PRO A 362 27.40 22.11 23.03
N ALA A 363 27.64 21.02 23.77
CA ALA A 363 26.55 20.33 24.49
C ALA A 363 25.85 21.31 25.47
N GLY A 364 24.52 21.21 25.52
CA GLY A 364 23.71 22.04 26.42
C GLY A 364 23.39 23.44 25.90
N THR A 365 23.74 23.77 24.65
CA THR A 365 23.46 25.08 24.06
C THR A 365 22.23 25.02 23.12
N THR A 366 21.63 26.17 22.90
CA THR A 366 20.54 26.34 21.93
C THR A 366 21.08 26.94 20.63
N LEU A 367 21.02 26.15 19.55
CA LEU A 367 21.29 26.57 18.19
C LEU A 367 19.98 26.99 17.50
N ALA A 368 19.90 28.19 17.01
CA ALA A 368 18.83 28.64 16.12
C ALA A 368 19.31 28.69 14.67
N ILE A 369 18.46 28.24 13.73
CA ILE A 369 18.73 28.29 12.30
C ILE A 369 17.63 29.10 11.63
N ILE A 370 18.00 30.18 10.95
CA ILE A 370 17.10 31.05 10.21
C ILE A 370 17.56 31.19 8.75
N GLY A 371 16.65 31.46 7.86
CA GLY A 371 16.91 31.68 6.43
C GLY A 371 15.64 31.54 5.60
N ARG A 372 15.71 31.90 4.34
CA ARG A 372 14.57 31.83 3.42
C ARG A 372 14.14 30.37 3.19
N THR A 373 12.90 30.20 2.73
CA THR A 373 12.40 28.87 2.33
C THR A 373 13.27 28.34 1.17
N GLY A 374 13.64 27.05 1.24
CA GLY A 374 14.49 26.41 0.22
C GLY A 374 16.00 26.46 0.51
N ASN A 375 16.49 27.21 1.51
CA ASN A 375 17.92 27.35 1.81
C ASN A 375 18.55 26.14 2.51
N GLY A 376 17.85 24.99 2.63
CA GLY A 376 18.45 23.75 3.16
C GLY A 376 18.33 23.53 4.68
N LYS A 377 17.56 24.37 5.42
CA LYS A 377 17.39 24.26 6.89
C LYS A 377 16.94 22.86 7.34
N SER A 378 15.84 22.35 6.80
CA SER A 378 15.31 21.01 7.11
C SER A 378 16.25 19.89 6.61
N THR A 379 17.02 20.14 5.53
CA THR A 379 18.04 19.19 5.06
C THR A 379 19.14 19.02 6.10
N LEU A 380 19.60 20.11 6.72
CA LEU A 380 20.63 20.05 7.77
C LEU A 380 20.16 19.18 8.95
N VAL A 381 18.92 19.37 9.39
CA VAL A 381 18.31 18.58 10.47
C VAL A 381 18.11 17.11 10.09
N ASN A 382 17.69 16.85 8.87
CA ASN A 382 17.53 15.49 8.38
C ASN A 382 18.87 14.73 8.32
N LEU A 383 19.98 15.42 8.08
CA LEU A 383 21.33 14.85 8.18
C LEU A 383 21.69 14.50 9.63
N LEU A 384 21.32 15.33 10.62
CA LEU A 384 21.51 15.04 12.04
C LEU A 384 20.70 13.82 12.50
N LEU A 385 19.53 13.59 11.93
CA LEU A 385 18.71 12.39 12.18
C LEU A 385 19.22 11.16 11.40
N HIS A 386 20.29 11.33 10.60
CA HIS A 386 20.81 10.34 9.67
C HIS A 386 19.69 9.74 8.81
N LEU A 387 18.84 10.64 8.24
CA LEU A 387 17.82 10.29 7.24
C LEU A 387 18.40 10.32 5.83
N TYR A 388 19.57 10.96 5.65
CA TYR A 388 20.40 10.98 4.45
C TYR A 388 21.85 10.72 4.84
N ASN A 389 22.61 10.07 3.98
CA ASN A 389 24.03 9.80 4.21
C ASN A 389 24.87 11.05 4.02
N THR A 390 25.82 11.28 4.92
CA THR A 390 26.88 12.26 4.76
C THR A 390 28.18 11.59 4.32
N LYS A 391 29.08 12.36 3.71
CA LYS A 391 30.45 11.87 3.52
C LYS A 391 31.13 11.72 4.89
N PRO A 392 31.96 10.68 5.11
CA PRO A 392 32.70 10.53 6.36
C PRO A 392 33.54 11.77 6.69
N GLY A 393 33.57 12.15 7.97
CA GLY A 393 34.33 13.29 8.45
C GLY A 393 33.67 14.65 8.31
N MET A 394 32.39 14.72 7.93
CA MET A 394 31.67 15.98 7.76
C MET A 394 30.72 16.33 8.90
N LEU A 395 30.21 15.35 9.62
CA LEU A 395 29.24 15.54 10.72
C LEU A 395 29.59 14.63 11.89
N PHE A 396 29.76 15.22 13.07
CA PHE A 396 30.11 14.51 14.27
C PHE A 396 29.10 14.82 15.38
N ILE A 397 28.88 13.83 16.24
CA ILE A 397 28.15 13.96 17.50
C ILE A 397 29.06 13.43 18.61
N ASP A 398 29.33 14.29 19.60
CA ASP A 398 30.28 14.02 20.68
C ASP A 398 31.65 13.52 20.16
N GLY A 399 32.16 14.15 19.11
CA GLY A 399 33.43 13.84 18.46
C GLY A 399 33.45 12.53 17.66
N LYS A 400 32.29 11.84 17.49
CA LYS A 400 32.16 10.61 16.70
C LYS A 400 31.46 10.90 15.38
N ASP A 401 32.01 10.42 14.27
CA ASP A 401 31.37 10.54 12.95
C ASP A 401 29.97 9.88 12.97
N ILE A 402 28.95 10.58 12.50
CA ILE A 402 27.56 10.12 12.51
C ILE A 402 27.38 8.78 11.79
N ASN A 403 28.19 8.52 10.76
CA ASN A 403 28.16 7.25 10.01
C ASN A 403 28.67 6.04 10.82
N THR A 404 29.26 6.28 11.99
CA THR A 404 29.78 5.22 12.88
C THR A 404 28.93 4.99 14.12
N ILE A 405 27.90 5.80 14.34
CA ILE A 405 26.96 5.69 15.46
C ILE A 405 25.81 4.76 15.04
N PRO A 406 25.41 3.76 15.86
CA PRO A 406 24.24 2.94 15.56
C PRO A 406 23.00 3.80 15.39
N LEU A 407 22.21 3.54 14.34
CA LEU A 407 21.00 4.31 14.02
C LEU A 407 20.01 4.34 15.19
N LYS A 408 19.88 3.23 15.90
CA LYS A 408 19.02 3.13 17.08
C LYS A 408 19.50 4.10 18.16
N THR A 409 20.77 4.00 18.56
CA THR A 409 21.38 4.85 19.59
C THR A 409 21.28 6.32 19.22
N LEU A 410 21.61 6.69 17.98
CA LEU A 410 21.50 8.05 17.49
C LEU A 410 20.07 8.59 17.63
N ARG A 411 19.11 7.86 17.06
CA ARG A 411 17.72 8.31 17.00
C ARG A 411 17.03 8.27 18.38
N GLU A 412 17.40 7.37 19.27
CA GLU A 412 16.89 7.35 20.64
C GLU A 412 17.34 8.58 21.44
N ASN A 413 18.50 9.15 21.14
CA ASN A 413 19.04 10.34 21.79
C ASN A 413 18.66 11.67 21.12
N ILE A 414 17.78 11.66 20.12
CA ILE A 414 17.27 12.86 19.46
C ILE A 414 15.74 12.88 19.55
N GLY A 415 15.17 13.91 20.18
CA GLY A 415 13.77 14.27 20.10
C GLY A 415 13.55 15.13 18.86
N TYR A 416 12.56 14.83 18.03
CA TYR A 416 12.32 15.54 16.77
C TYR A 416 10.88 15.92 16.58
N VAL A 417 10.64 17.19 16.25
CA VAL A 417 9.35 17.72 15.79
C VAL A 417 9.50 18.16 14.34
N PRO A 418 8.92 17.43 13.39
CA PRO A 418 9.00 17.79 11.97
C PRO A 418 8.12 19.00 11.62
N GLN A 419 8.42 19.66 10.51
CA GLN A 419 7.61 20.74 9.97
C GLN A 419 6.17 20.27 9.67
N ASP A 420 6.01 19.08 9.05
CA ASP A 420 4.71 18.44 8.86
C ASP A 420 4.36 17.58 10.08
N ASN A 421 3.47 18.09 10.92
CA ASN A 421 3.06 17.45 12.17
C ASN A 421 2.10 16.28 11.91
N PHE A 422 2.65 15.09 11.71
CA PHE A 422 1.88 13.88 11.47
C PHE A 422 1.41 13.24 12.79
N LEU A 423 0.11 13.01 12.90
CA LEU A 423 -0.50 12.23 13.98
C LEU A 423 -1.15 10.98 13.40
N PHE A 424 -0.94 9.85 14.08
CA PHE A 424 -1.56 8.57 13.71
C PHE A 424 -3.04 8.57 14.07
N SER A 425 -3.83 7.78 13.36
CA SER A 425 -5.24 7.55 13.68
C SER A 425 -5.39 6.65 14.89
N ASP A 426 -5.10 7.23 16.07
CA ASP A 426 -5.09 6.58 17.38
C ASP A 426 -5.46 7.62 18.45
N THR A 427 -5.45 7.25 19.73
CA THR A 427 -5.72 8.18 20.83
C THR A 427 -4.65 9.28 20.93
N LEU A 428 -4.99 10.41 21.53
CA LEU A 428 -4.00 11.46 21.85
C LEU A 428 -2.92 10.93 22.78
N LYS A 429 -3.28 10.09 23.74
CA LYS A 429 -2.35 9.41 24.65
C LYS A 429 -1.30 8.62 23.87
N SER A 430 -1.73 7.68 23.00
CA SER A 430 -0.82 6.86 22.16
C SER A 430 0.04 7.73 21.23
N ASN A 431 -0.54 8.78 20.65
CA ASN A 431 0.20 9.71 19.81
C ASN A 431 1.30 10.46 20.55
N ILE A 432 1.07 10.88 21.79
CA ILE A 432 2.06 11.59 22.61
C ILE A 432 3.12 10.60 23.14
N ALA A 433 2.69 9.43 23.60
CA ALA A 433 3.57 8.39 24.10
C ALA A 433 4.42 7.70 23.00
N PHE A 434 4.14 7.93 21.73
CA PHE A 434 4.83 7.29 20.60
C PHE A 434 6.37 7.42 20.63
N GLY A 435 6.89 8.47 21.28
CA GLY A 435 8.33 8.71 21.43
C GLY A 435 8.97 8.01 22.64
N ALA A 436 8.20 7.35 23.49
CA ALA A 436 8.67 6.76 24.76
C ALA A 436 8.38 5.25 24.79
N GLU A 437 9.14 4.51 25.62
CA GLU A 437 8.92 3.08 25.82
C GLU A 437 7.67 2.76 26.65
N ASN A 438 7.25 3.69 27.53
CA ASN A 438 6.13 3.52 28.45
C ASN A 438 5.08 4.62 28.29
N GLU A 439 3.80 4.26 28.35
CA GLU A 439 2.66 5.18 28.38
C GLU A 439 2.35 5.69 29.80
N ASP A 440 3.36 6.16 30.51
CA ASP A 440 3.16 6.73 31.85
C ASP A 440 2.37 8.04 31.79
N MET A 441 1.21 8.07 32.43
CA MET A 441 0.29 9.22 32.40
C MET A 441 0.87 10.46 33.08
N GLU A 442 1.69 10.33 34.10
CA GLU A 442 2.34 11.49 34.75
C GLU A 442 3.33 12.14 33.80
N ALA A 443 4.15 11.33 33.11
CA ALA A 443 5.09 11.80 32.10
C ALA A 443 4.35 12.45 30.91
N ILE A 444 3.26 11.83 30.42
CA ILE A 444 2.41 12.37 29.35
C ILE A 444 1.84 13.74 29.76
N GLN A 445 1.28 13.85 30.96
CA GLN A 445 0.72 15.13 31.46
C GLN A 445 1.84 16.19 31.65
N SER A 446 3.00 15.80 32.12
CA SER A 446 4.14 16.73 32.24
C SER A 446 4.56 17.27 30.87
N ALA A 447 4.73 16.38 29.88
CA ALA A 447 5.08 16.78 28.51
C ALA A 447 4.01 17.66 27.85
N THR A 448 2.73 17.34 28.05
CA THR A 448 1.61 18.14 27.50
C THR A 448 1.48 19.50 28.17
N ARG A 449 1.76 19.63 29.46
CA ARG A 449 1.85 20.91 30.16
C ARG A 449 3.00 21.74 29.62
N ALA A 450 4.17 21.15 29.43
CA ALA A 450 5.32 21.83 28.86
C ALA A 450 5.07 22.34 27.45
N ALA A 451 4.31 21.59 26.63
CA ALA A 451 3.87 21.96 25.29
C ALA A 451 2.59 22.83 25.28
N CYS A 452 2.07 23.27 26.43
CA CYS A 452 0.86 24.11 26.56
C CYS A 452 -0.39 23.53 25.86
N ILE A 453 -0.57 22.18 25.87
CA ILE A 453 -1.75 21.55 25.26
C ILE A 453 -2.63 20.80 26.27
N HIS A 454 -2.16 20.56 27.49
CA HIS A 454 -2.87 19.81 28.51
C HIS A 454 -4.31 20.26 28.72
N GLU A 455 -4.52 21.59 28.92
CA GLU A 455 -5.84 22.17 29.14
C GLU A 455 -6.80 21.95 27.96
N ASN A 456 -6.29 21.95 26.74
CA ASN A 456 -7.11 21.66 25.57
C ASN A 456 -7.52 20.19 25.54
N ILE A 457 -6.62 19.28 25.91
CA ILE A 457 -6.91 17.83 25.91
C ILE A 457 -7.97 17.50 26.96
N VAL A 458 -7.87 18.08 28.16
CA VAL A 458 -8.84 17.83 29.24
C VAL A 458 -10.25 18.34 28.87
N GLN A 459 -10.36 19.35 28.01
CA GLN A 459 -11.65 19.87 27.52
C GLN A 459 -12.29 18.99 26.44
N PHE A 460 -11.59 18.03 25.85
CA PHE A 460 -12.21 17.09 24.91
C PHE A 460 -13.11 16.11 25.67
N PRO A 461 -14.22 15.65 25.06
CA PRO A 461 -15.16 14.71 25.72
C PRO A 461 -14.49 13.47 26.29
N ASP A 462 -13.51 12.91 25.58
CA ASP A 462 -12.78 11.69 25.97
C ASP A 462 -11.36 12.00 26.49
N GLY A 463 -11.02 13.29 26.70
CA GLY A 463 -9.73 13.70 27.21
C GLY A 463 -8.55 13.11 26.41
N TYR A 464 -7.64 12.43 27.07
CA TYR A 464 -6.48 11.77 26.47
C TYR A 464 -6.82 10.56 25.60
N GLU A 465 -7.99 9.93 25.79
CA GLU A 465 -8.50 8.82 24.99
C GLU A 465 -9.20 9.30 23.71
N THR A 466 -9.24 10.60 23.45
CA THR A 466 -9.81 11.17 22.23
C THR A 466 -9.05 10.61 21.01
N ILE A 467 -9.79 9.95 20.11
CA ILE A 467 -9.25 9.40 18.86
C ILE A 467 -9.01 10.54 17.87
N VAL A 468 -7.79 10.63 17.41
CA VAL A 468 -7.37 11.57 16.37
C VAL A 468 -7.61 10.93 15.01
N GLY A 469 -8.42 11.54 14.16
CA GLY A 469 -8.67 11.04 12.80
C GLY A 469 -7.40 11.05 11.93
N GLU A 470 -7.51 10.52 10.71
CA GLU A 470 -6.38 10.46 9.76
C GLU A 470 -5.67 11.82 9.67
N ARG A 471 -4.34 11.79 9.84
CA ARG A 471 -3.48 12.98 9.85
C ARG A 471 -3.94 14.09 10.81
N GLY A 472 -4.64 13.72 11.88
CA GLY A 472 -5.07 14.70 12.88
C GLY A 472 -6.20 15.64 12.44
N VAL A 473 -7.06 15.23 11.51
CA VAL A 473 -8.15 16.07 10.96
C VAL A 473 -9.03 16.71 12.04
N THR A 474 -9.19 16.07 13.19
CA THR A 474 -10.01 16.55 14.31
C THR A 474 -9.36 17.70 15.13
N LEU A 475 -8.06 17.94 14.96
CA LEU A 475 -7.31 18.95 15.70
C LEU A 475 -7.01 20.18 14.84
N SER A 476 -6.93 21.37 15.49
CA SER A 476 -6.41 22.57 14.82
C SER A 476 -4.90 22.44 14.54
N GLY A 477 -4.37 23.25 13.61
CA GLY A 477 -2.93 23.25 13.27
C GLY A 477 -2.04 23.44 14.52
N GLY A 478 -2.36 24.40 15.36
CA GLY A 478 -1.62 24.67 16.62
C GLY A 478 -1.74 23.52 17.64
N GLN A 479 -2.90 22.83 17.70
CA GLN A 479 -3.05 21.66 18.57
C GLN A 479 -2.19 20.50 18.07
N LYS A 480 -2.11 20.27 16.74
CA LYS A 480 -1.22 19.26 16.15
C LYS A 480 0.25 19.54 16.47
N GLN A 481 0.68 20.79 16.27
CA GLN A 481 2.06 21.20 16.58
C GLN A 481 2.40 20.95 18.05
N ARG A 482 1.56 21.42 18.96
CA ARG A 482 1.76 21.24 20.40
C ARG A 482 1.74 19.76 20.83
N SER A 483 0.89 18.92 20.20
CA SER A 483 0.92 17.47 20.43
C SER A 483 2.22 16.83 19.94
N SER A 484 2.76 17.28 18.80
CA SER A 484 4.05 16.81 18.29
C SER A 484 5.23 17.27 19.17
N ILE A 485 5.16 18.48 19.74
CA ILE A 485 6.13 18.95 20.73
C ILE A 485 6.07 18.07 21.98
N ALA A 486 4.87 17.79 22.52
CA ALA A 486 4.70 16.91 23.66
C ALA A 486 5.29 15.51 23.40
N ARG A 487 5.05 14.93 22.21
CA ARG A 487 5.65 13.67 21.76
C ARG A 487 7.17 13.68 21.81
N ALA A 488 7.80 14.75 21.30
CA ALA A 488 9.25 14.86 21.31
C ALA A 488 9.82 15.04 22.73
N LEU A 489 9.11 15.74 23.60
CA LEU A 489 9.49 15.94 25.01
C LEU A 489 9.37 14.67 25.85
N MET A 490 8.40 13.80 25.55
CA MET A 490 8.26 12.47 26.17
C MET A 490 9.56 11.66 26.11
N LYS A 491 10.32 11.82 25.03
CA LYS A 491 11.58 11.10 24.82
C LYS A 491 12.68 11.54 25.77
N ASN A 492 12.59 12.74 26.32
CA ASN A 492 13.57 13.36 27.24
C ASN A 492 15.04 13.30 26.75
N ALA A 493 15.21 13.27 25.44
CA ALA A 493 16.50 13.08 24.76
C ALA A 493 17.49 14.23 25.03
N PRO A 494 18.83 14.00 25.02
CA PRO A 494 19.84 15.05 25.16
C PRO A 494 19.80 16.07 24.03
N ILE A 495 19.41 15.71 22.82
CA ILE A 495 19.24 16.62 21.69
C ILE A 495 17.74 16.73 21.36
N LEU A 496 17.24 17.96 21.23
CA LEU A 496 15.88 18.24 20.73
C LEU A 496 15.95 19.10 19.48
N ILE A 497 15.22 18.70 18.46
CA ILE A 497 15.14 19.41 17.19
C ILE A 497 13.68 19.83 16.95
N LEU A 498 13.46 21.13 16.74
CA LEU A 498 12.16 21.72 16.43
C LEU A 498 12.25 22.36 15.04
N ASP A 499 11.68 21.69 14.02
CA ASP A 499 11.68 22.19 12.64
C ASP A 499 10.36 22.92 12.37
N ASP A 500 10.38 24.25 12.42
CA ASP A 500 9.23 25.15 12.25
C ASP A 500 7.99 24.76 13.10
N ALA A 501 8.26 24.24 14.28
CA ALA A 501 7.27 23.58 15.14
C ALA A 501 6.30 24.55 15.84
N LEU A 502 6.51 25.88 15.74
CA LEU A 502 5.73 26.91 16.44
C LEU A 502 4.99 27.85 15.47
N SER A 503 5.06 27.62 14.16
CA SER A 503 4.50 28.53 13.13
C SER A 503 2.98 28.69 13.15
N ALA A 504 2.24 27.67 13.60
CA ALA A 504 0.77 27.69 13.72
C ALA A 504 0.28 27.97 15.16
N VAL A 505 1.20 28.32 16.08
CA VAL A 505 0.88 28.68 17.47
C VAL A 505 0.80 30.20 17.59
N ASP A 506 -0.10 30.70 18.43
CA ASP A 506 -0.18 32.14 18.75
C ASP A 506 1.04 32.59 19.58
N THR A 507 1.35 33.87 19.53
CA THR A 507 2.57 34.45 20.10
C THR A 507 2.69 34.24 21.60
N ASP A 508 1.59 34.37 22.35
CA ASP A 508 1.59 34.22 23.81
C ASP A 508 1.88 32.75 24.21
N THR A 509 1.23 31.82 23.51
CA THR A 509 1.48 30.38 23.74
C THR A 509 2.89 29.97 23.30
N GLU A 510 3.40 30.54 22.19
CA GLU A 510 4.79 30.34 21.73
C GLU A 510 5.81 30.75 22.80
N GLU A 511 5.66 31.93 23.41
CA GLU A 511 6.54 32.43 24.48
C GLU A 511 6.51 31.50 25.71
N HIS A 512 5.32 31.04 26.10
CA HIS A 512 5.18 30.07 27.20
C HIS A 512 5.87 28.74 26.90
N ILE A 513 5.72 28.23 25.68
CA ILE A 513 6.40 26.98 25.26
C ILE A 513 7.92 27.16 25.32
N LEU A 514 8.46 28.24 24.75
CA LEU A 514 9.89 28.52 24.76
C LEU A 514 10.45 28.67 26.19
N THR A 515 9.71 29.32 27.06
CA THR A 515 10.07 29.45 28.50
C THR A 515 10.09 28.08 29.19
N ASN A 516 9.06 27.25 28.96
CA ASN A 516 9.01 25.91 29.50
C ASN A 516 10.13 25.02 28.95
N LEU A 517 10.43 25.15 27.65
CA LEU A 517 11.53 24.40 27.01
C LEU A 517 12.88 24.79 27.65
N LYS A 518 13.15 26.08 27.81
CA LYS A 518 14.40 26.56 28.43
C LYS A 518 14.57 25.98 29.84
N LYS A 519 13.52 25.97 30.65
CA LYS A 519 13.54 25.42 32.02
C LYS A 519 13.71 23.91 32.05
N ASN A 520 12.98 23.17 31.19
CA ASN A 520 12.97 21.70 31.23
C ASN A 520 14.16 21.09 30.49
N ARG A 521 14.91 21.88 29.73
CA ARG A 521 16.04 21.43 28.92
C ARG A 521 17.38 22.06 29.31
N GLU A 522 17.49 22.57 30.54
CA GLU A 522 18.76 23.09 31.06
C GLU A 522 19.85 22.01 30.98
N GLY A 523 20.99 22.37 30.37
CA GLY A 523 22.09 21.44 30.10
C GLY A 523 21.92 20.48 28.95
N LYS A 524 20.84 20.59 28.16
CA LYS A 524 20.55 19.76 26.96
C LYS A 524 20.55 20.60 25.70
N THR A 525 21.07 20.03 24.60
CA THR A 525 21.16 20.72 23.31
C THR A 525 19.79 20.84 22.66
N THR A 526 19.48 22.05 22.15
CA THR A 526 18.23 22.32 21.44
C THR A 526 18.54 23.00 20.11
N ILE A 527 17.97 22.49 19.02
CA ILE A 527 18.05 23.07 17.68
C ILE A 527 16.66 23.60 17.30
N LEU A 528 16.60 24.90 17.03
CA LEU A 528 15.37 25.59 16.64
C LEU A 528 15.47 26.06 15.19
N ILE A 529 14.63 25.54 14.30
CA ILE A 529 14.42 26.16 13.00
C ILE A 529 13.15 26.99 13.09
N ALA A 530 13.24 28.29 12.83
CA ALA A 530 12.10 29.17 12.83
C ALA A 530 12.21 30.24 11.73
N HIS A 531 11.05 30.75 11.34
CA HIS A 531 10.93 31.89 10.42
C HIS A 531 10.75 33.22 11.15
N ARG A 532 10.43 33.20 12.44
CA ARG A 532 10.24 34.37 13.28
C ARG A 532 11.50 34.63 14.13
N ILE A 533 12.00 35.86 14.10
CA ILE A 533 13.17 36.21 14.90
C ILE A 533 12.83 36.25 16.40
N SER A 534 11.60 36.60 16.78
CA SER A 534 11.13 36.53 18.16
C SER A 534 11.31 35.13 18.79
N THR A 535 11.17 34.07 18.00
CA THR A 535 11.36 32.69 18.46
C THR A 535 12.82 32.37 18.79
N ILE A 536 13.77 32.99 18.07
CA ILE A 536 15.19 32.58 18.07
C ILE A 536 16.12 33.58 18.73
N GLN A 537 15.67 34.79 19.03
CA GLN A 537 16.52 35.90 19.58
C GLN A 537 17.23 35.51 20.89
N ASN A 538 16.67 34.58 21.66
CA ASN A 538 17.23 34.12 22.94
C ASN A 538 18.11 32.88 22.79
N ALA A 539 18.45 32.47 21.58
CA ALA A 539 19.35 31.33 21.33
C ALA A 539 20.80 31.73 21.58
N ASP A 540 21.60 30.75 22.07
CA ASP A 540 23.02 30.96 22.35
C ASP A 540 23.82 31.16 21.06
N ILE A 541 23.46 30.42 20.01
CA ILE A 541 24.06 30.52 18.68
C ILE A 541 22.94 30.65 17.66
N ILE A 542 23.05 31.65 16.78
CA ILE A 542 22.15 31.83 15.63
C ILE A 542 22.98 31.65 14.36
N MET A 543 22.55 30.77 13.47
CA MET A 543 23.12 30.59 12.14
C MET A 543 22.13 31.07 11.09
N VAL A 544 22.53 32.03 10.28
CA VAL A 544 21.78 32.48 9.10
C VAL A 544 22.20 31.66 7.90
N LEU A 545 21.27 30.90 7.35
CA LEU A 545 21.52 30.06 6.18
C LEU A 545 21.02 30.79 4.91
N GLU A 546 21.93 31.03 3.97
CA GLU A 546 21.61 31.62 2.68
C GLU A 546 22.26 30.82 1.56
N ASP A 547 21.47 30.46 0.55
CA ASP A 547 21.90 29.64 -0.60
C ASP A 547 22.76 28.42 -0.23
N GLY A 548 22.32 27.73 0.83
CA GLY A 548 22.98 26.52 1.32
C GLY A 548 24.27 26.76 2.12
N THR A 549 24.67 28.01 2.36
CA THR A 549 25.87 28.38 3.13
C THR A 549 25.54 29.03 4.46
N ALA A 550 26.40 28.89 5.46
CA ALA A 550 26.28 29.61 6.74
C ALA A 550 26.81 31.04 6.54
N ALA A 551 25.93 31.93 6.11
CA ALA A 551 26.31 33.33 5.79
C ALA A 551 26.71 34.13 7.03
N GLU A 552 25.99 33.94 8.14
CA GLU A 552 26.29 34.65 9.40
C GLU A 552 26.12 33.70 10.58
N ILE A 553 27.04 33.76 11.53
CA ILE A 553 27.00 33.02 12.79
C ILE A 553 27.30 33.98 13.94
N GLY A 554 26.51 33.92 15.01
CA GLY A 554 26.68 34.75 16.20
C GLY A 554 25.50 34.60 17.16
N ASN A 555 25.43 35.45 18.18
CA ASN A 555 24.23 35.64 18.99
C ASN A 555 23.44 36.85 18.49
N HIS A 556 22.23 37.10 19.05
CA HIS A 556 21.37 38.21 18.66
C HIS A 556 22.11 39.55 18.63
N ASP A 557 22.80 39.91 19.73
CA ASP A 557 23.46 41.20 19.85
C ASP A 557 24.61 41.40 18.84
N SER A 558 25.40 40.36 18.64
CA SER A 558 26.52 40.36 17.68
C SER A 558 26.06 40.46 16.23
N LEU A 559 24.95 39.78 15.88
CA LEU A 559 24.39 39.82 14.54
C LEU A 559 23.68 41.13 14.25
N MET A 560 22.99 41.73 15.26
CA MET A 560 22.42 43.07 15.15
C MET A 560 23.50 44.12 14.93
N ALA A 561 24.63 44.03 15.62
CA ALA A 561 25.75 44.97 15.49
C ALA A 561 26.45 44.87 14.11
N LYS A 562 26.34 43.72 13.39
CA LYS A 562 26.93 43.56 12.05
C LYS A 562 26.15 44.25 10.94
N HIS A 563 24.88 44.64 11.18
CA HIS A 563 23.97 45.20 10.17
C HIS A 563 23.95 44.36 8.86
N GLY A 564 23.94 43.05 8.95
CA GLY A 564 23.92 42.13 7.82
C GLY A 564 22.55 41.52 7.54
N ILE A 565 22.53 40.30 7.00
CA ILE A 565 21.29 39.59 6.58
C ILE A 565 20.33 39.41 7.77
N TYR A 566 20.85 39.05 8.95
CA TYR A 566 20.04 38.93 10.15
C TYR A 566 19.36 40.23 10.55
N TYR A 567 20.09 41.34 10.50
CA TYR A 567 19.57 42.67 10.79
C TYR A 567 18.44 43.07 9.82
N ASP A 568 18.65 42.87 8.52
CA ASP A 568 17.64 43.15 7.49
C ASP A 568 16.35 42.34 7.70
N MET A 569 16.50 41.06 8.08
CA MET A 569 15.37 40.18 8.40
C MET A 569 14.62 40.65 9.64
N PHE A 570 15.34 41.09 10.68
CA PHE A 570 14.75 41.62 11.91
C PHE A 570 13.99 42.93 11.65
N GLU A 571 14.59 43.88 10.95
CA GLU A 571 13.98 45.16 10.63
C GLU A 571 12.69 44.97 9.80
N LYS A 572 12.75 44.07 8.81
CA LYS A 572 11.59 43.75 7.99
C LYS A 572 10.45 43.12 8.84
N GLN A 573 10.73 42.18 9.72
CA GLN A 573 9.71 41.58 10.58
C GLN A 573 9.14 42.56 11.59
N GLN A 574 9.94 43.50 12.12
CA GLN A 574 9.44 44.57 12.97
C GLN A 574 8.50 45.51 12.21
N LEU A 575 8.84 45.91 11.01
CA LEU A 575 7.98 46.75 10.16
C LEU A 575 6.65 46.07 9.84
N GLU A 576 6.67 44.76 9.52
CA GLU A 576 5.47 43.96 9.28
C GLU A 576 4.57 43.87 10.54
N ALA A 577 5.16 43.73 11.73
CA ALA A 577 4.43 43.74 13.00
C ALA A 577 3.75 45.07 13.29
N ILE A 578 4.46 46.17 13.11
CA ILE A 578 3.93 47.54 13.32
C ILE A 578 2.77 47.84 12.34
N HIS A 579 2.93 47.48 11.07
CA HIS A 579 1.87 47.67 10.07
C HIS A 579 0.66 46.77 10.35
N GLY A 580 0.88 45.55 10.83
CA GLY A 580 -0.17 44.61 11.24
C GLY A 580 -0.97 45.11 12.46
N GLU A 581 -0.31 45.74 13.45
CA GLU A 581 -0.96 46.33 14.62
C GLU A 581 -1.70 47.64 14.27
N ALA A 582 -1.11 48.48 13.44
CA ALA A 582 -1.76 49.69 12.96
C ALA A 582 -3.03 49.36 12.14
N GLY A 583 -2.99 48.34 11.29
CA GLY A 583 -4.16 47.83 10.57
C GLY A 583 -5.25 47.30 11.50
N LYS A 584 -4.89 46.54 12.55
CA LYS A 584 -5.83 46.08 13.58
C LYS A 584 -6.42 47.21 14.42
N ALA A 585 -5.64 48.25 14.70
CA ALA A 585 -6.12 49.42 15.42
C ALA A 585 -7.12 50.22 14.59
N LEU A 586 -6.90 50.40 13.28
CA LEU A 586 -7.83 51.03 12.35
C LEU A 586 -9.16 50.25 12.25
N ILE A 587 -9.11 48.91 12.14
CA ILE A 587 -10.31 48.08 12.10
C ILE A 587 -11.10 48.13 13.43
N ARG A 588 -10.42 48.26 14.57
CA ARG A 588 -11.09 48.45 15.88
C ARG A 588 -11.73 49.84 16.04
N GLN A 589 -11.24 50.86 15.37
CA GLN A 589 -11.84 52.20 15.38
C GLN A 589 -13.08 52.28 14.48
N ASP A 590 -13.15 51.54 13.39
CA ASP A 590 -14.28 51.50 12.47
C ASP A 590 -15.47 50.66 12.95
N HIS A 591 -15.30 49.83 14.00
CA HIS A 591 -16.39 49.12 14.67
C HIS A 591 -16.40 49.47 16.17
N PRO A 592 -16.99 50.62 16.58
CA PRO A 592 -17.31 50.84 17.97
C PRO A 592 -18.36 49.82 18.39
N ALA A 593 -18.03 49.06 19.43
CA ALA A 593 -18.87 48.03 20.02
C ALA A 593 -20.33 48.48 20.09
N ALA A 594 -21.20 47.75 19.41
CA ALA A 594 -22.63 47.81 19.65
C ALA A 594 -22.87 47.48 21.14
N LYS A 595 -23.19 48.49 21.92
CA LYS A 595 -23.65 48.33 23.31
C LYS A 595 -24.83 47.38 23.29
N THR A 596 -24.68 46.24 23.93
CA THR A 596 -25.77 45.38 24.34
C THR A 596 -26.71 46.19 25.27
N GLY A 597 -27.77 46.74 24.70
CA GLY A 597 -28.95 47.12 25.45
C GLY A 597 -29.74 45.85 25.72
N LYS A 598 -29.70 45.36 26.96
CA LYS A 598 -30.78 44.61 27.56
C LYS A 598 -31.86 45.66 27.83
N GLU A 599 -33.08 45.45 27.33
CA GLU A 599 -34.34 45.79 28.00
C GLU A 599 -35.48 45.10 27.25
N ASP A 600 -36.16 44.30 28.01
CA ASP A 600 -37.56 43.86 28.08
C ASP A 600 -38.46 43.98 26.83
N ALA A 601 -38.90 42.86 26.27
CA ALA A 601 -40.29 42.46 26.14
C ALA A 601 -40.36 41.04 25.57
#